data_124bb421ebf55e0eac318c8bcee5b22f
#
_entry.id   124bb421ebf55e0eac318c8bcee5b22f
#
_cell.length_a   1.000
_cell.length_b   1.000
_cell.length_c   1.000
_cell.angle_alpha   90.00
_cell.angle_beta   90.00
_cell.angle_gamma   90.00
#
_symmetry.space_group_name_H-M   'P 1'
#
loop_
_entity.id
_entity.type
_entity.pdbx_description
1 polymer ?
#
loop_
_entity_poly.entity_id
_entity_poly.type
_entity_poly.pdbx_seq_one_letter_code
_entity_poly.pdbx_strand_id
1 'polypeptide(L)'
;HTGKILITARNVNFHYPDHTASPAETPHTETAAKSLWASPLTFQLRSGDRLSLKGKNGSGKTTLLKLIMGELHPTGGVMERAGFTSVYLDQEYSLVRNERSVLQQAEAFNHRHLPEHEVKTILNRYLFPRDVWNKPCGKLSGGEKMRLSFCCLMIADNTPDMFILDEPTNNLDIESIEIITATIRDYAGTVIAISHDREFLKDTGIEREILLE
;
A
#
# COMPACT_ATOMS: atom_id res chain seq x y z
N HIS A 1 2.68 -20.23 1.44
CA HIS A 1 4.00 -20.30 2.13
C HIS A 1 4.05 -19.26 3.26
N THR A 2 3.35 -19.48 4.36
CA THR A 2 3.48 -18.68 5.59
C THR A 2 4.89 -18.85 6.16
N GLY A 3 5.55 -17.73 6.51
CA GLY A 3 6.83 -17.72 7.20
C GLY A 3 8.09 -17.50 6.37
N LYS A 4 7.99 -17.44 5.02
CA LYS A 4 9.14 -17.04 4.18
C LYS A 4 9.55 -15.60 4.55
N ILE A 5 10.85 -15.37 4.76
CA ILE A 5 11.38 -14.02 4.98
C ILE A 5 11.26 -13.25 3.66
N LEU A 6 10.57 -12.12 3.69
CA LEU A 6 10.42 -11.19 2.57
C LEU A 6 11.46 -10.07 2.63
N ILE A 7 11.69 -9.54 3.84
CA ILE A 7 12.63 -8.43 4.07
C ILE A 7 13.41 -8.68 5.35
N THR A 8 14.71 -8.41 5.30
CA THR A 8 15.57 -8.26 6.46
C THR A 8 16.22 -6.89 6.42
N ALA A 9 15.91 -6.03 7.37
CA ALA A 9 16.50 -4.72 7.55
C ALA A 9 17.42 -4.73 8.77
N ARG A 10 18.68 -4.28 8.59
CA ARG A 10 19.69 -4.21 9.65
C ARG A 10 20.30 -2.81 9.69
N ASN A 11 20.03 -2.09 10.76
CA ASN A 11 20.52 -0.72 10.99
C ASN A 11 20.25 0.22 9.81
N VAL A 12 19.07 0.07 9.19
CA VAL A 12 18.68 0.83 8.00
C VAL A 12 18.41 2.28 8.38
N ASN A 13 18.99 3.19 7.63
CA ASN A 13 18.67 4.60 7.65
C ASN A 13 18.67 5.17 6.22
N PHE A 14 18.16 6.39 6.09
CA PHE A 14 18.06 7.08 4.82
C PHE A 14 18.28 8.58 5.01
N HIS A 15 18.91 9.22 4.04
CA HIS A 15 18.96 10.66 3.91
C HIS A 15 18.67 11.05 2.46
N TYR A 16 17.92 12.13 2.26
CA TYR A 16 17.74 12.70 0.94
C TYR A 16 19.00 13.48 0.57
N PRO A 17 19.45 13.42 -0.72
CA PRO A 17 20.54 14.27 -1.18
C PRO A 17 20.15 15.74 -1.01
N ASP A 18 21.05 16.55 -0.44
CA ASP A 18 20.85 17.99 -0.33
C ASP A 18 20.80 18.63 -1.71
N HIS A 19 19.63 19.10 -2.12
CA HIS A 19 19.44 19.87 -3.37
C HIS A 19 19.95 21.32 -3.28
N THR A 20 20.60 21.72 -2.19
CA THR A 20 21.08 23.10 -1.95
C THR A 20 22.55 23.33 -2.26
N ALA A 21 23.28 22.33 -2.74
CA ALA A 21 24.67 22.52 -3.18
C ALA A 21 24.69 23.24 -4.54
N SER A 22 24.75 24.58 -4.48
CA SER A 22 25.18 25.40 -5.64
C SER A 22 26.63 25.05 -5.97
N PRO A 23 27.02 24.96 -7.28
CA PRO A 23 28.36 24.49 -7.67
C PRO A 23 29.51 25.47 -7.37
N ALA A 24 29.39 26.40 -6.46
CA ALA A 24 30.33 27.52 -6.26
C ALA A 24 30.83 27.71 -4.83
N GLU A 25 30.81 26.71 -3.95
CA GLU A 25 31.45 26.85 -2.64
C GLU A 25 32.41 25.69 -2.33
N THR A 26 33.62 26.06 -1.93
CA THR A 26 34.78 25.22 -1.59
C THR A 26 34.46 24.17 -0.52
N PRO A 27 35.12 22.98 -0.57
CA PRO A 27 34.80 21.84 0.29
C PRO A 27 35.48 21.97 1.65
N HIS A 28 34.89 22.68 2.60
CA HIS A 28 35.28 22.64 4.02
C HIS A 28 34.03 22.84 4.89
N THR A 29 33.26 21.83 5.02
CA THR A 29 32.50 21.34 6.19
C THR A 29 31.56 20.25 5.67
N GLU A 30 31.87 19.00 5.95
CA GLU A 30 30.89 17.91 5.87
C GLU A 30 29.73 18.26 6.81
N THR A 31 28.72 18.94 6.30
CA THR A 31 27.40 18.91 6.92
C THR A 31 26.92 17.48 6.74
N ALA A 32 27.13 16.66 7.76
CA ALA A 32 26.67 15.29 7.80
C ALA A 32 25.18 15.29 7.43
N ALA A 33 24.84 14.74 6.26
CA ALA A 33 23.46 14.68 5.80
C ALA A 33 22.62 14.06 6.90
N LYS A 34 21.61 14.79 7.39
CA LYS A 34 20.82 14.40 8.55
C LYS A 34 20.04 13.13 8.21
N SER A 35 20.35 12.06 8.91
CA SER A 35 19.60 10.80 8.82
C SER A 35 18.12 11.03 9.12
N LEU A 36 17.25 10.35 8.38
CA LEU A 36 15.80 10.50 8.48
C LEU A 36 15.28 10.01 9.84
N TRP A 37 15.86 8.93 10.35
CA TRP A 37 15.49 8.35 11.64
C TRP A 37 16.63 8.52 12.64
N ALA A 38 16.28 9.00 13.85
CA ALA A 38 17.24 9.18 14.94
C ALA A 38 17.89 7.85 15.35
N SER A 39 17.11 6.78 15.34
CA SER A 39 17.57 5.41 15.55
C SER A 39 17.44 4.60 14.28
N PRO A 40 18.53 3.98 13.77
CA PRO A 40 18.47 3.11 12.62
C PRO A 40 17.48 1.96 12.81
N LEU A 41 16.76 1.60 11.76
CA LEU A 41 15.70 0.59 11.80
C LEU A 41 16.27 -0.81 11.62
N THR A 42 15.90 -1.73 12.52
CA THR A 42 16.21 -3.15 12.40
C THR A 42 14.93 -3.95 12.58
N PHE A 43 14.50 -4.64 11.52
CA PHE A 43 13.30 -5.47 11.56
C PHE A 43 13.36 -6.59 10.51
N GLN A 44 12.48 -7.56 10.67
CA GLN A 44 12.26 -8.61 9.69
C GLN A 44 10.79 -8.69 9.36
N LEU A 45 10.47 -8.85 8.07
CA LEU A 45 9.12 -9.04 7.56
C LEU A 45 9.01 -10.41 6.91
N ARG A 46 8.01 -11.17 7.31
CA ARG A 46 7.72 -12.50 6.79
C ARG A 46 6.41 -12.54 6.03
N SER A 47 6.29 -13.50 5.14
CA SER A 47 5.03 -13.77 4.45
C SER A 47 3.92 -14.08 5.47
N GLY A 48 2.81 -13.35 5.38
CA GLY A 48 1.69 -13.41 6.29
C GLY A 48 1.75 -12.45 7.48
N ASP A 49 2.86 -11.71 7.66
CA ASP A 49 2.94 -10.68 8.70
C ASP A 49 1.95 -9.55 8.45
N ARG A 50 1.38 -9.04 9.53
CA ARG A 50 0.47 -7.90 9.52
C ARG A 50 1.00 -6.83 10.46
N LEU A 51 1.35 -5.67 9.93
CA LEU A 51 1.95 -4.59 10.71
C LEU A 51 1.44 -3.22 10.31
N SER A 52 1.45 -2.29 11.26
CA SER A 52 1.21 -0.87 11.01
C SER A 52 2.50 -0.07 11.14
N LEU A 53 2.62 0.97 10.29
CA LEU A 53 3.64 2.00 10.44
C LEU A 53 3.03 3.19 11.15
N LYS A 54 3.65 3.59 12.26
CA LYS A 54 3.24 4.76 13.06
C LYS A 54 4.35 5.79 13.10
N GLY A 55 3.97 7.03 13.26
CA GLY A 55 4.88 8.18 13.36
C GLY A 55 4.18 9.45 12.91
N LYS A 56 4.74 10.59 13.32
CA LYS A 56 4.25 11.93 12.93
C LYS A 56 4.34 12.12 11.41
N ASN A 57 3.64 13.13 10.89
CA ASN A 57 3.84 13.57 9.51
C ASN A 57 5.31 13.97 9.31
N GLY A 58 5.92 13.50 8.22
CA GLY A 58 7.34 13.72 7.98
C GLY A 58 8.30 12.76 8.70
N SER A 59 7.81 11.78 9.47
CA SER A 59 8.67 10.78 10.14
C SER A 59 9.29 9.75 9.20
N GLY A 60 9.04 9.82 7.90
CA GLY A 60 9.62 8.91 6.92
C GLY A 60 8.82 7.64 6.63
N LYS A 61 7.51 7.57 6.98
CA LYS A 61 6.66 6.41 6.66
C LYS A 61 6.68 6.08 5.17
N THR A 62 6.42 7.08 4.33
CA THR A 62 6.44 6.89 2.86
C THR A 62 7.82 6.49 2.34
N THR A 63 8.90 7.03 2.92
CA THR A 63 10.28 6.65 2.57
C THR A 63 10.54 5.19 2.91
N LEU A 64 10.12 4.74 4.11
CA LEU A 64 10.24 3.33 4.49
C LEU A 64 9.45 2.42 3.55
N LEU A 65 8.23 2.80 3.15
CA LEU A 65 7.46 2.03 2.17
C LEU A 65 8.18 1.92 0.82
N LYS A 66 8.78 3.01 0.33
CA LYS A 66 9.57 3.01 -0.91
C LYS A 66 10.82 2.12 -0.81
N LEU A 67 11.48 2.08 0.34
CA LEU A 67 12.58 1.15 0.62
C LEU A 67 12.07 -0.31 0.60
N ILE A 68 10.93 -0.57 1.24
CA ILE A 68 10.28 -1.89 1.26
C ILE A 68 9.88 -2.33 -0.16
N MET A 69 9.32 -1.45 -0.97
CA MET A 69 8.99 -1.73 -2.36
C MET A 69 10.21 -1.84 -3.28
N GLY A 70 11.38 -1.35 -2.84
CA GLY A 70 12.63 -1.36 -3.63
C GLY A 70 12.72 -0.22 -4.63
N GLU A 71 11.89 0.82 -4.48
CA GLU A 71 11.96 2.05 -5.25
C GLU A 71 13.10 2.96 -4.79
N LEU A 72 13.52 2.82 -3.53
CA LEU A 72 14.68 3.47 -2.94
C LEU A 72 15.62 2.43 -2.34
N HIS A 73 16.89 2.82 -2.21
CA HIS A 73 17.91 2.05 -1.50
C HIS A 73 18.32 2.76 -0.21
N PRO A 74 18.57 2.03 0.89
CA PRO A 74 19.03 2.65 2.13
C PRO A 74 20.39 3.32 1.92
N THR A 75 20.58 4.46 2.57
CA THR A 75 21.87 5.18 2.57
C THR A 75 22.75 4.76 3.73
N GLY A 76 22.17 4.10 4.74
CA GLY A 76 22.86 3.48 5.86
C GLY A 76 22.26 2.11 6.17
N GLY A 77 23.09 1.18 6.65
CA GLY A 77 22.67 -0.18 6.93
C GLY A 77 22.43 -1.03 5.68
N VAL A 78 21.74 -2.15 5.84
CA VAL A 78 21.46 -3.12 4.77
C VAL A 78 20.00 -3.52 4.79
N MET A 79 19.37 -3.53 3.62
CA MET A 79 18.03 -4.09 3.43
C MET A 79 18.08 -5.18 2.36
N GLU A 80 17.90 -6.41 2.78
CA GLU A 80 17.80 -7.58 1.90
C GLU A 80 16.31 -7.81 1.58
N ARG A 81 16.00 -7.97 0.29
CA ARG A 81 14.64 -8.23 -0.21
C ARG A 81 14.62 -9.55 -0.96
N ALA A 82 13.70 -10.43 -0.60
CA ALA A 82 13.35 -11.58 -1.43
C ALA A 82 12.52 -11.12 -2.65
N GLY A 83 12.39 -12.00 -3.65
CA GLY A 83 11.42 -11.77 -4.72
C GLY A 83 9.99 -11.91 -4.19
N PHE A 84 9.20 -10.86 -4.27
CA PHE A 84 7.77 -10.82 -3.95
C PHE A 84 7.08 -9.73 -4.78
N THR A 85 5.77 -9.87 -4.93
CA THR A 85 4.90 -8.89 -5.57
C THR A 85 4.19 -8.06 -4.51
N SER A 86 4.09 -6.73 -4.72
CA SER A 86 3.37 -5.84 -3.81
C SER A 86 2.43 -4.93 -4.58
N VAL A 87 1.32 -4.56 -3.94
CA VAL A 87 0.40 -3.54 -4.43
C VAL A 87 0.27 -2.47 -3.37
N TYR A 88 0.49 -1.23 -3.79
CA TYR A 88 0.30 -0.02 -2.98
C TYR A 88 -1.05 0.59 -3.29
N LEU A 89 -1.90 0.67 -2.29
CA LEU A 89 -3.20 1.32 -2.36
C LEU A 89 -3.12 2.66 -1.63
N ASP A 90 -3.04 3.71 -2.42
CA ASP A 90 -2.87 5.09 -1.98
C ASP A 90 -4.19 5.86 -1.92
N GLN A 91 -4.15 7.04 -1.33
CA GLN A 91 -5.30 7.95 -1.24
C GLN A 91 -5.68 8.59 -2.58
N GLU A 92 -4.83 8.52 -3.60
CA GLU A 92 -5.10 9.05 -4.94
C GLU A 92 -5.81 8.03 -5.82
N TYR A 93 -5.98 6.79 -5.32
CA TYR A 93 -6.65 5.69 -6.03
C TYR A 93 -6.03 5.41 -7.40
N SER A 94 -4.70 5.40 -7.49
CA SER A 94 -3.92 5.34 -8.72
C SER A 94 -4.17 4.10 -9.59
N LEU A 95 -4.73 3.03 -9.02
CA LEU A 95 -5.18 1.86 -9.77
C LEU A 95 -6.41 2.12 -10.65
N VAL A 96 -7.22 3.15 -10.33
CA VAL A 96 -8.49 3.43 -10.99
C VAL A 96 -8.29 4.50 -12.06
N ARG A 97 -8.64 4.19 -13.30
CA ARG A 97 -8.60 5.14 -14.42
C ARG A 97 -9.92 5.88 -14.54
N ASN A 98 -9.89 7.19 -14.33
CA ASN A 98 -11.08 8.05 -14.27
C ASN A 98 -11.91 8.05 -15.56
N GLU A 99 -11.28 7.85 -16.71
CA GLU A 99 -11.89 7.85 -18.03
C GLU A 99 -12.63 6.54 -18.38
N ARG A 100 -12.37 5.45 -17.64
CA ARG A 100 -13.06 4.17 -17.85
C ARG A 100 -14.38 4.13 -17.11
N SER A 101 -15.33 3.36 -17.62
CA SER A 101 -16.48 2.97 -16.81
C SER A 101 -16.09 1.92 -15.77
N VAL A 102 -16.93 1.72 -14.76
CA VAL A 102 -16.73 0.71 -13.70
C VAL A 102 -16.49 -0.67 -14.33
N LEU A 103 -17.32 -1.08 -15.28
CA LEU A 103 -17.16 -2.37 -15.96
C LEU A 103 -15.87 -2.43 -16.78
N GLN A 104 -15.54 -1.40 -17.55
CA GLN A 104 -14.31 -1.34 -18.32
C GLN A 104 -13.07 -1.39 -17.41
N GLN A 105 -13.13 -0.76 -16.26
CA GLN A 105 -12.06 -0.81 -15.28
C GLN A 105 -11.87 -2.23 -14.73
N ALA A 106 -12.95 -2.92 -14.39
CA ALA A 106 -12.93 -4.30 -13.94
C ALA A 106 -12.40 -5.26 -15.02
N GLU A 107 -12.91 -5.13 -16.26
CA GLU A 107 -12.47 -5.95 -17.39
C GLU A 107 -11.00 -5.76 -17.74
N ALA A 108 -10.44 -4.56 -17.53
CA ALA A 108 -9.00 -4.30 -17.74
C ALA A 108 -8.08 -5.10 -16.80
N PHE A 109 -8.62 -5.62 -15.70
CA PHE A 109 -7.91 -6.49 -14.76
C PHE A 109 -8.21 -7.98 -14.96
N ASN A 110 -9.10 -8.31 -15.91
CA ASN A 110 -9.54 -9.68 -16.18
C ASN A 110 -8.50 -10.46 -17.01
N HIS A 111 -7.29 -10.61 -16.52
CA HIS A 111 -6.20 -11.32 -17.21
C HIS A 111 -6.41 -12.83 -17.30
N ARG A 112 -7.27 -13.39 -16.45
CA ARG A 112 -7.63 -14.82 -16.45
C ARG A 112 -8.84 -15.15 -17.33
N HIS A 113 -9.34 -14.17 -18.09
CA HIS A 113 -10.45 -14.35 -19.02
C HIS A 113 -11.72 -14.93 -18.39
N LEU A 114 -12.07 -14.43 -17.20
CA LEU A 114 -13.36 -14.76 -16.60
C LEU A 114 -14.49 -14.38 -17.56
N PRO A 115 -15.54 -15.19 -17.64
CA PRO A 115 -16.77 -14.80 -18.34
C PRO A 115 -17.33 -13.49 -17.76
N GLU A 116 -17.94 -12.66 -18.61
CA GLU A 116 -18.46 -11.35 -18.21
C GLU A 116 -19.43 -11.43 -17.02
N HIS A 117 -20.23 -12.50 -16.93
CA HIS A 117 -21.16 -12.69 -15.81
C HIS A 117 -20.45 -12.91 -14.47
N GLU A 118 -19.27 -13.53 -14.47
CA GLU A 118 -18.47 -13.70 -13.26
C GLU A 118 -17.85 -12.37 -12.82
N VAL A 119 -17.31 -11.57 -13.75
CA VAL A 119 -16.84 -10.21 -13.47
C VAL A 119 -17.96 -9.36 -12.85
N LYS A 120 -19.16 -9.42 -13.43
CA LYS A 120 -20.35 -8.73 -12.92
C LYS A 120 -20.78 -9.24 -11.53
N THR A 121 -20.63 -10.53 -11.26
CA THR A 121 -20.90 -11.11 -9.94
C THR A 121 -19.91 -10.58 -8.90
N ILE A 122 -18.63 -10.47 -9.23
CA ILE A 122 -17.62 -9.90 -8.34
C ILE A 122 -17.92 -8.42 -8.10
N LEU A 123 -18.23 -7.64 -9.16
CA LEU A 123 -18.63 -6.24 -9.04
C LEU A 123 -19.80 -6.05 -8.06
N ASN A 124 -20.84 -6.88 -8.17
CA ASN A 124 -21.99 -6.83 -7.25
C ASN A 124 -21.57 -7.09 -5.78
N ARG A 125 -20.64 -8.02 -5.52
CA ARG A 125 -20.11 -8.27 -4.16
C ARG A 125 -19.41 -7.05 -3.57
N TYR A 126 -18.83 -6.21 -4.43
CA TYR A 126 -18.17 -4.95 -4.04
C TYR A 126 -19.13 -3.74 -4.15
N LEU A 127 -20.44 -3.98 -4.13
CA LEU A 127 -21.52 -2.98 -4.19
C LEU A 127 -21.49 -2.11 -5.44
N PHE A 128 -21.18 -2.73 -6.59
CA PHE A 128 -21.35 -2.12 -7.91
C PHE A 128 -22.49 -2.82 -8.67
N PRO A 129 -23.76 -2.42 -8.41
CA PRO A 129 -24.90 -2.98 -9.10
C PRO A 129 -24.96 -2.57 -10.59
N ARG A 130 -25.86 -3.19 -11.33
CA ARG A 130 -25.96 -3.07 -12.80
C ARG A 130 -26.09 -1.63 -13.29
N ASP A 131 -26.79 -0.80 -12.58
CA ASP A 131 -27.05 0.60 -12.92
C ASP A 131 -25.81 1.50 -12.86
N VAL A 132 -24.75 1.08 -12.17
CA VAL A 132 -23.49 1.83 -12.08
C VAL A 132 -22.37 1.29 -12.96
N TRP A 133 -22.53 0.16 -13.65
CA TRP A 133 -21.46 -0.43 -14.46
C TRP A 133 -20.94 0.48 -15.58
N ASN A 134 -21.83 1.32 -16.14
CA ASN A 134 -21.48 2.29 -17.18
C ASN A 134 -21.08 3.67 -16.62
N LYS A 135 -21.11 3.86 -15.29
CA LYS A 135 -20.73 5.11 -14.65
C LYS A 135 -19.21 5.32 -14.81
N PRO A 136 -18.75 6.50 -15.27
CA PRO A 136 -17.32 6.81 -15.32
C PRO A 136 -16.69 6.75 -13.94
N CYS A 137 -15.53 6.12 -13.81
CA CYS A 137 -14.81 6.02 -12.54
C CYS A 137 -14.45 7.38 -11.94
N GLY A 138 -14.25 8.41 -12.77
CA GLY A 138 -14.04 9.77 -12.30
C GLY A 138 -15.18 10.37 -11.48
N LYS A 139 -16.41 9.81 -11.61
CA LYS A 139 -17.59 10.22 -10.84
C LYS A 139 -17.83 9.39 -9.58
N LEU A 140 -16.95 8.45 -9.28
CA LEU A 140 -17.01 7.64 -8.07
C LEU A 140 -16.49 8.44 -6.87
N SER A 141 -17.06 8.20 -5.70
CA SER A 141 -16.52 8.68 -4.42
C SER A 141 -15.19 7.99 -4.11
N GLY A 142 -14.44 8.52 -3.13
CA GLY A 142 -13.21 7.88 -2.66
C GLY A 142 -13.44 6.44 -2.19
N GLY A 143 -14.50 6.20 -1.42
CA GLY A 143 -14.87 4.85 -0.97
C GLY A 143 -15.22 3.91 -2.10
N GLU A 144 -15.98 4.39 -3.09
CA GLU A 144 -16.29 3.61 -4.30
C GLU A 144 -15.01 3.29 -5.08
N LYS A 145 -14.07 4.23 -5.23
CA LYS A 145 -12.78 3.97 -5.90
C LYS A 145 -11.93 2.96 -5.15
N MET A 146 -11.89 3.03 -3.82
CA MET A 146 -11.16 2.06 -3.00
C MET A 146 -11.77 0.66 -3.14
N ARG A 147 -13.10 0.53 -3.03
CA ARG A 147 -13.79 -0.75 -3.27
C ARG A 147 -13.52 -1.29 -4.68
N LEU A 148 -13.53 -0.43 -5.69
CA LEU A 148 -13.25 -0.83 -7.07
C LEU A 148 -11.80 -1.30 -7.24
N SER A 149 -10.84 -0.67 -6.56
CA SER A 149 -9.43 -1.11 -6.55
C SER A 149 -9.30 -2.54 -6.03
N PHE A 150 -9.91 -2.85 -4.89
CA PHE A 150 -9.93 -4.22 -4.36
C PHE A 150 -10.67 -5.20 -5.27
N CYS A 151 -11.81 -4.79 -5.83
CA CYS A 151 -12.56 -5.59 -6.78
C CYS A 151 -11.69 -5.98 -8.00
N CYS A 152 -10.97 -5.02 -8.58
CA CYS A 152 -10.05 -5.25 -9.70
C CYS A 152 -8.94 -6.23 -9.34
N LEU A 153 -8.35 -6.13 -8.15
CA LEU A 153 -7.31 -7.05 -7.68
C LEU A 153 -7.86 -8.47 -7.49
N MET A 154 -9.08 -8.61 -7.01
CA MET A 154 -9.75 -9.92 -6.89
C MET A 154 -10.09 -10.53 -8.26
N ILE A 155 -10.37 -9.72 -9.26
CA ILE A 155 -10.59 -10.17 -10.64
C ILE A 155 -9.28 -10.63 -11.30
N ALA A 156 -8.16 -9.96 -11.00
CA ALA A 156 -6.87 -10.20 -11.64
C ALA A 156 -6.25 -11.56 -11.36
N ASP A 157 -6.68 -12.29 -10.32
CA ASP A 157 -6.14 -13.59 -9.85
C ASP A 157 -4.64 -13.59 -9.49
N ASN A 158 -3.98 -12.47 -9.66
CA ASN A 158 -2.62 -12.26 -9.19
C ASN A 158 -2.67 -11.60 -7.83
N THR A 159 -3.09 -12.38 -6.81
CA THR A 159 -3.05 -11.90 -5.43
C THR A 159 -1.61 -11.56 -5.10
N PRO A 160 -1.29 -10.29 -4.82
CA PRO A 160 0.08 -9.91 -4.48
C PRO A 160 0.51 -10.62 -3.20
N ASP A 161 1.82 -10.77 -3.02
CA ASP A 161 2.37 -11.31 -1.77
C ASP A 161 2.19 -10.31 -0.60
N MET A 162 2.04 -9.02 -0.93
CA MET A 162 1.94 -7.94 0.04
C MET A 162 0.98 -6.83 -0.41
N PHE A 163 0.06 -6.46 0.47
CA PHE A 163 -0.67 -5.19 0.40
C PHE A 163 -0.01 -4.12 1.25
N ILE A 164 0.15 -2.94 0.68
CA ILE A 164 0.56 -1.71 1.36
C ILE A 164 -0.61 -0.74 1.28
N LEU A 165 -1.14 -0.38 2.44
CA LEU A 165 -2.36 0.42 2.58
C LEU A 165 -2.03 1.76 3.25
N ASP A 166 -2.28 2.86 2.55
CA ASP A 166 -2.03 4.19 3.08
C ASP A 166 -3.37 4.89 3.39
N GLU A 167 -3.73 4.93 4.67
CA GLU A 167 -4.99 5.45 5.20
C GLU A 167 -6.23 4.90 4.46
N PRO A 168 -6.40 3.57 4.38
CA PRO A 168 -7.37 2.91 3.51
C PRO A 168 -8.83 3.18 3.89
N THR A 169 -9.09 3.66 5.12
CA THR A 169 -10.44 3.95 5.63
C THR A 169 -10.78 5.44 5.65
N ASN A 170 -9.83 6.31 5.29
CA ASN A 170 -10.04 7.75 5.34
C ASN A 170 -11.14 8.20 4.38
N ASN A 171 -12.08 9.02 4.91
CA ASN A 171 -13.18 9.60 4.14
C ASN A 171 -14.09 8.57 3.44
N LEU A 172 -14.17 7.34 3.97
CA LEU A 172 -15.03 6.30 3.44
C LEU A 172 -16.35 6.22 4.20
N ASP A 173 -17.40 5.79 3.49
CA ASP A 173 -18.65 5.39 4.12
C ASP A 173 -18.51 4.04 4.85
N ILE A 174 -19.44 3.76 5.76
CA ILE A 174 -19.41 2.57 6.62
C ILE A 174 -19.41 1.30 5.77
N GLU A 175 -20.22 1.22 4.73
CA GLU A 175 -20.32 0.02 3.88
C GLU A 175 -18.99 -0.26 3.15
N SER A 176 -18.32 0.79 2.68
CA SER A 176 -16.98 0.66 2.07
C SER A 176 -15.94 0.17 3.07
N ILE A 177 -15.95 0.71 4.30
CA ILE A 177 -15.05 0.27 5.38
C ILE A 177 -15.26 -1.22 5.70
N GLU A 178 -16.51 -1.67 5.84
CA GLU A 178 -16.84 -3.07 6.13
C GLU A 178 -16.33 -4.02 5.05
N ILE A 179 -16.51 -3.69 3.77
CA ILE A 179 -16.06 -4.52 2.65
C ILE A 179 -14.52 -4.58 2.61
N ILE A 180 -13.86 -3.45 2.75
CA ILE A 180 -12.38 -3.37 2.73
C ILE A 180 -11.82 -4.14 3.92
N THR A 181 -12.38 -3.96 5.10
CA THR A 181 -11.97 -4.68 6.32
C THR A 181 -12.12 -6.19 6.15
N ALA A 182 -13.26 -6.65 5.62
CA ALA A 182 -13.48 -8.07 5.36
C ALA A 182 -12.48 -8.61 4.33
N THR A 183 -12.25 -7.88 3.24
CA THR A 183 -11.29 -8.27 2.19
C THR A 183 -9.88 -8.40 2.74
N ILE A 184 -9.41 -7.45 3.54
CA ILE A 184 -8.08 -7.49 4.14
C ILE A 184 -7.99 -8.57 5.23
N ARG A 185 -9.02 -8.76 6.05
CA ARG A 185 -9.05 -9.83 7.05
C ARG A 185 -8.88 -11.21 6.42
N ASP A 186 -9.57 -11.45 5.32
CA ASP A 186 -9.58 -12.76 4.64
C ASP A 186 -8.36 -12.95 3.73
N TYR A 187 -7.59 -11.91 3.46
CA TYR A 187 -6.36 -11.99 2.70
C TYR A 187 -5.25 -12.68 3.50
N ALA A 188 -4.66 -13.74 2.93
CA ALA A 188 -3.65 -14.57 3.60
C ALA A 188 -2.21 -14.04 3.48
N GLY A 189 -1.97 -13.02 2.66
CA GLY A 189 -0.65 -12.44 2.43
C GLY A 189 -0.24 -11.41 3.49
N THR A 190 0.86 -10.76 3.25
CA THR A 190 1.44 -9.75 4.12
C THR A 190 0.69 -8.42 3.99
N VAL A 191 0.45 -7.74 5.09
CA VAL A 191 -0.20 -6.42 5.10
C VAL A 191 0.66 -5.42 5.87
N ILE A 192 0.96 -4.29 5.23
CA ILE A 192 1.53 -3.12 5.88
C ILE A 192 0.49 -2.00 5.76
N ALA A 193 0.09 -1.42 6.89
CA ALA A 193 -0.87 -0.33 6.90
C ALA A 193 -0.32 0.91 7.60
N ILE A 194 -0.58 2.08 6.99
CA ILE A 194 -0.56 3.36 7.69
C ILE A 194 -2.02 3.68 7.96
N SER A 195 -2.44 3.69 9.21
CA SER A 195 -3.83 4.01 9.59
C SER A 195 -3.91 4.53 11.01
N HIS A 196 -4.81 5.46 11.22
CA HIS A 196 -5.23 5.95 12.53
C HIS A 196 -6.50 5.27 13.05
N ASP A 197 -7.13 4.45 12.21
CA ASP A 197 -8.34 3.70 12.53
C ASP A 197 -8.01 2.43 13.34
N ARG A 198 -8.21 2.51 14.65
CA ARG A 198 -7.89 1.40 15.56
C ARG A 198 -8.81 0.20 15.37
N GLU A 199 -10.08 0.40 15.01
CA GLU A 199 -11.02 -0.68 14.75
C GLU A 199 -10.61 -1.44 13.50
N PHE A 200 -10.31 -0.73 12.41
CA PHE A 200 -9.79 -1.32 11.21
C PHE A 200 -8.52 -2.16 11.46
N LEU A 201 -7.53 -1.62 12.18
CA LEU A 201 -6.30 -2.35 12.49
C LEU A 201 -6.58 -3.62 13.28
N LYS A 202 -7.44 -3.54 14.30
CA LYS A 202 -7.84 -4.69 15.12
C LYS A 202 -8.59 -5.75 14.31
N ASP A 203 -9.59 -5.34 13.56
CA ASP A 203 -10.47 -6.25 12.82
C ASP A 203 -9.76 -6.91 11.63
N THR A 204 -8.70 -6.31 11.14
CA THR A 204 -7.82 -6.89 10.11
C THR A 204 -6.65 -7.68 10.68
N GLY A 205 -6.53 -7.81 12.01
CA GLY A 205 -5.45 -8.57 12.67
C GLY A 205 -4.08 -7.90 12.61
N ILE A 206 -4.05 -6.57 12.44
CA ILE A 206 -2.81 -5.79 12.41
C ILE A 206 -2.45 -5.38 13.84
N GLU A 207 -1.70 -6.23 14.54
CA GLU A 207 -1.33 -6.03 15.96
C GLU A 207 0.10 -5.55 16.15
N ARG A 208 1.00 -5.85 15.20
CA ARG A 208 2.40 -5.44 15.24
C ARG A 208 2.56 -4.03 14.68
N GLU A 209 3.43 -3.22 15.31
CA GLU A 209 3.69 -1.88 14.82
C GLU A 209 5.20 -1.58 14.73
N ILE A 210 5.57 -0.72 13.78
CA ILE A 210 6.87 -0.06 13.70
C ILE A 210 6.64 1.43 13.92
N LEU A 211 7.25 1.96 14.99
CA LEU A 211 7.19 3.38 15.31
C LEU A 211 8.41 4.08 14.69
N LEU A 212 8.16 5.14 13.92
CA LEU A 212 9.18 6.00 13.31
C LEU A 212 9.27 7.32 14.09
N GLU A 213 10.46 7.60 14.62
CA GLU A 213 10.78 8.80 15.40
C GLU A 213 11.84 9.67 14.71
#